data_3408f98ad179e19ca040e0deff6f884c
#
_entry.id   3408f98ad179e19ca040e0deff6f884c
#
_cell.length_a   1.000
_cell.length_b   1.000
_cell.length_c   1.000
_cell.angle_alpha   90.00
_cell.angle_beta   90.00
_cell.angle_gamma   90.00
#
_symmetry.space_group_name_H-M   'P 1'
#
loop_
_entity.id
_entity.type
_entity.pdbx_description
1 polymer ?
#
loop_
_entity_poly.entity_id
_entity_poly.type
_entity_poly.pdbx_seq_one_letter_code
_entity_poly.pdbx_strand_id
1 'polypeptide(L)'
;MEPSRLSVPTVSLSRDLRRALARARELGVRGIEIDGRRGVAAEQITQTGLRQIRKWLDDEGLVVSAVAFPTRSGYADADRLEARIAATKSALELAHALGAQVVINHIGDIPPAPAAVADEPDPAWQLLIDVLTDIGKWGHRVGATLCAEAGRAVPADLLRVIAALPTASLLCDIVTGSLLVHRHDPVAAVEMLGAHIGFVHVTDAVAGSYAGRGRPAPLGTGEVDVPAVLAALEERAYRGWIGLEAADESASMPELAAAIGFLGGRAGDSCDP
;
A
#
# COMPACT_ATOMS: atom_id res chain seq x y z
N MET A 1 -4.53 -7.63 -17.92
CA MET A 1 -3.84 -6.55 -17.16
C MET A 1 -2.48 -6.27 -17.79
N GLU A 2 -2.09 -5.01 -17.90
CA GLU A 2 -0.79 -4.68 -18.48
C GLU A 2 0.35 -4.98 -17.51
N PRO A 3 1.37 -5.77 -17.91
CA PRO A 3 2.57 -6.02 -17.10
C PRO A 3 3.29 -4.75 -16.63
N SER A 4 3.07 -3.63 -17.32
CA SER A 4 3.68 -2.34 -17.03
C SER A 4 3.27 -1.71 -15.69
N ARG A 5 2.28 -2.30 -14.98
CA ARG A 5 1.77 -1.79 -13.70
C ARG A 5 2.02 -2.69 -12.50
N LEU A 6 2.81 -3.76 -12.70
CA LEU A 6 3.22 -4.61 -11.60
C LEU A 6 4.37 -3.98 -10.83
N SER A 7 4.32 -4.11 -9.53
CA SER A 7 5.31 -3.63 -8.59
C SER A 7 5.68 -4.71 -7.58
N VAL A 8 6.92 -4.67 -7.10
CA VAL A 8 7.40 -5.59 -6.04
C VAL A 8 8.14 -4.80 -4.97
N PRO A 9 8.00 -5.16 -3.69
CA PRO A 9 8.71 -4.49 -2.61
C PRO A 9 10.19 -4.88 -2.62
N THR A 10 11.06 -3.89 -2.50
CA THR A 10 12.53 -4.08 -2.48
C THR A 10 12.97 -5.01 -1.37
N VAL A 11 12.28 -4.98 -0.22
CA VAL A 11 12.59 -5.84 0.95
C VAL A 11 12.41 -7.32 0.66
N SER A 12 11.45 -7.70 -0.20
CA SER A 12 11.25 -9.09 -0.65
C SER A 12 12.35 -9.57 -1.59
N LEU A 13 13.14 -8.67 -2.17
CA LEU A 13 14.17 -9.01 -3.15
C LEU A 13 15.56 -9.04 -2.53
N SER A 14 15.94 -8.03 -1.78
CA SER A 14 17.23 -7.95 -1.10
C SER A 14 17.27 -6.84 -0.06
N ARG A 15 18.11 -7.01 0.96
CA ARG A 15 18.47 -5.92 1.89
C ARG A 15 19.36 -4.85 1.25
N ASP A 16 20.11 -5.21 0.23
CA ASP A 16 20.89 -4.28 -0.59
C ASP A 16 20.01 -3.75 -1.73
N LEU A 17 19.79 -2.42 -1.74
CA LEU A 17 18.90 -1.78 -2.70
C LEU A 17 19.33 -2.03 -4.15
N ARG A 18 20.62 -1.90 -4.47
CA ARG A 18 21.11 -2.09 -5.84
C ARG A 18 20.85 -3.51 -6.34
N ARG A 19 21.05 -4.51 -5.47
CA ARG A 19 20.74 -5.91 -5.77
C ARG A 19 19.24 -6.13 -5.91
N ALA A 20 18.42 -5.45 -5.08
CA ALA A 20 16.97 -5.52 -5.19
C ALA A 20 16.48 -4.99 -6.54
N LEU A 21 17.03 -3.85 -7.03
CA LEU A 21 16.69 -3.29 -8.33
C LEU A 21 17.05 -4.24 -9.49
N ALA A 22 18.25 -4.83 -9.46
CA ALA A 22 18.65 -5.81 -10.48
C ALA A 22 17.70 -7.03 -10.52
N ARG A 23 17.29 -7.54 -9.34
CA ARG A 23 16.32 -8.65 -9.25
C ARG A 23 14.91 -8.26 -9.72
N ALA A 24 14.46 -7.04 -9.44
CA ALA A 24 13.19 -6.55 -9.98
C ALA A 24 13.20 -6.51 -11.50
N ARG A 25 14.31 -6.08 -12.12
CA ARG A 25 14.49 -6.15 -13.57
C ARG A 25 14.47 -7.58 -14.10
N GLU A 26 15.15 -8.53 -13.40
CA GLU A 26 15.13 -9.96 -13.78
C GLU A 26 13.70 -10.52 -13.77
N LEU A 27 12.82 -10.07 -12.87
CA LEU A 27 11.40 -10.42 -12.82
C LEU A 27 10.57 -9.77 -13.94
N GLY A 28 11.12 -8.79 -14.67
CA GLY A 28 10.41 -8.09 -15.73
C GLY A 28 9.34 -7.10 -15.25
N VAL A 29 9.32 -6.76 -13.95
CA VAL A 29 8.42 -5.72 -13.42
C VAL A 29 9.00 -4.34 -13.69
N ARG A 30 8.11 -3.33 -13.76
CA ARG A 30 8.52 -1.94 -13.94
C ARG A 30 8.48 -1.15 -12.64
N GLY A 31 7.57 -1.49 -11.73
CA GLY A 31 7.38 -0.81 -10.46
C GLY A 31 8.18 -1.47 -9.33
N ILE A 32 8.68 -0.65 -8.43
CA ILE A 32 9.21 -1.11 -7.15
C ILE A 32 8.63 -0.30 -6.01
N GLU A 33 8.40 -0.96 -4.89
CA GLU A 33 8.08 -0.32 -3.64
C GLU A 33 9.35 -0.22 -2.77
N ILE A 34 9.66 0.97 -2.31
CA ILE A 34 10.83 1.23 -1.47
C ILE A 34 10.42 1.28 0.00
N ASP A 35 11.12 0.51 0.86
CA ASP A 35 10.99 0.65 2.31
C ASP A 35 11.68 1.95 2.77
N GLY A 36 10.87 2.93 3.15
CA GLY A 36 11.30 4.25 3.61
C GLY A 36 11.86 4.27 5.04
N ARG A 37 11.84 3.12 5.74
CA ARG A 37 12.39 3.00 7.11
C ARG A 37 13.70 2.25 7.17
N ARG A 38 13.79 1.11 6.50
CA ARG A 38 14.91 0.18 6.62
C ARG A 38 15.82 0.21 5.40
N GLY A 39 15.24 0.36 4.22
CA GLY A 39 15.97 0.37 2.96
C GLY A 39 16.55 1.74 2.61
N VAL A 40 15.69 2.76 2.59
CA VAL A 40 16.07 4.16 2.33
C VAL A 40 15.49 5.02 3.44
N ALA A 41 16.27 5.27 4.49
CA ALA A 41 15.80 6.04 5.65
C ALA A 41 15.39 7.46 5.23
N ALA A 42 14.09 7.73 5.16
CA ALA A 42 13.53 8.99 4.67
C ALA A 42 14.07 10.23 5.41
N GLU A 43 14.31 10.10 6.72
CA GLU A 43 14.81 11.19 7.56
C GLU A 43 16.32 11.46 7.38
N GLN A 44 17.07 10.55 6.75
CA GLN A 44 18.53 10.59 6.70
C GLN A 44 19.10 10.69 5.28
N ILE A 45 18.25 10.54 4.26
CA ILE A 45 18.71 10.52 2.87
C ILE A 45 19.23 11.90 2.45
N THR A 46 20.42 11.93 1.90
CA THR A 46 21.02 13.16 1.37
C THR A 46 20.61 13.37 -0.10
N GLN A 47 20.77 14.61 -0.59
CA GLN A 47 20.54 14.91 -2.02
C GLN A 47 21.47 14.10 -2.95
N THR A 48 22.67 13.77 -2.49
CA THR A 48 23.59 12.90 -3.24
C THR A 48 23.07 11.46 -3.27
N GLY A 49 22.56 10.96 -2.14
CA GLY A 49 21.92 9.64 -2.07
C GLY A 49 20.70 9.54 -2.98
N LEU A 50 19.83 10.56 -2.98
CA LEU A 50 18.67 10.61 -3.88
C LEU A 50 19.07 10.59 -5.37
N ARG A 51 20.09 11.38 -5.75
CA ARG A 51 20.61 11.36 -7.14
C ARG A 51 21.15 9.98 -7.51
N GLN A 52 21.84 9.33 -6.58
CA GLN A 52 22.39 8.00 -6.82
C GLN A 52 21.28 6.94 -6.99
N ILE A 53 20.24 6.99 -6.15
CA ILE A 53 19.09 6.07 -6.27
C ILE A 53 18.38 6.28 -7.60
N ARG A 54 18.08 7.53 -7.97
CA ARG A 54 17.47 7.83 -9.27
C ARG A 54 18.30 7.29 -10.44
N LYS A 55 19.61 7.47 -10.39
CA LYS A 55 20.50 6.90 -11.41
C LYS A 55 20.38 5.39 -11.48
N TRP A 56 20.36 4.67 -10.37
CA TRP A 56 20.20 3.22 -10.37
C TRP A 56 18.83 2.79 -10.93
N LEU A 57 17.77 3.53 -10.60
CA LEU A 57 16.44 3.29 -11.16
C LEU A 57 16.42 3.45 -12.67
N ASP A 58 17.01 4.53 -13.18
CA ASP A 58 17.12 4.81 -14.61
C ASP A 58 17.96 3.73 -15.33
N ASP A 59 19.10 3.32 -14.74
CA ASP A 59 19.98 2.27 -15.28
C ASP A 59 19.25 0.92 -15.42
N GLU A 60 18.29 0.61 -14.54
CA GLU A 60 17.51 -0.63 -14.55
C GLU A 60 16.13 -0.48 -15.24
N GLY A 61 15.76 0.72 -15.68
CA GLY A 61 14.45 1.01 -16.29
C GLY A 61 13.26 0.89 -15.34
N LEU A 62 13.48 1.12 -14.04
CA LEU A 62 12.50 0.98 -12.98
C LEU A 62 11.95 2.34 -12.53
N VAL A 63 10.73 2.33 -11.98
CA VAL A 63 10.11 3.49 -11.34
C VAL A 63 9.66 3.12 -9.93
N VAL A 64 9.67 4.09 -9.02
CA VAL A 64 9.14 3.88 -7.67
C VAL A 64 7.62 4.02 -7.73
N SER A 65 6.92 2.93 -7.43
CA SER A 65 5.46 2.86 -7.40
C SER A 65 4.88 3.44 -6.12
N ALA A 66 5.55 3.18 -5.00
CA ALA A 66 5.19 3.64 -3.67
C ALA A 66 6.41 3.66 -2.74
N VAL A 67 6.28 4.39 -1.63
CA VAL A 67 7.17 4.26 -0.48
C VAL A 67 6.39 3.63 0.67
N ALA A 68 6.81 2.44 1.11
CA ALA A 68 6.28 1.83 2.33
C ALA A 68 6.89 2.49 3.56
N PHE A 69 6.04 2.97 4.45
CA PHE A 69 6.48 3.62 5.69
C PHE A 69 5.62 3.18 6.88
N PRO A 70 5.59 1.89 7.23
CA PRO A 70 4.73 1.39 8.29
C PRO A 70 5.10 2.00 9.65
N THR A 71 4.11 2.51 10.37
CA THR A 71 4.25 3.00 11.75
C THR A 71 3.83 1.91 12.74
N ARG A 72 4.43 1.91 13.95
CA ARG A 72 4.05 0.92 14.99
C ARG A 72 2.71 1.25 15.62
N SER A 73 2.46 2.53 15.85
CA SER A 73 1.23 3.06 16.44
C SER A 73 0.48 3.90 15.42
N GLY A 74 -0.83 3.98 15.57
CA GLY A 74 -1.69 4.81 14.73
C GLY A 74 -1.66 6.28 15.10
N TYR A 75 -2.40 7.09 14.33
CA TYR A 75 -2.43 8.54 14.53
C TYR A 75 -3.47 9.00 15.56
N ALA A 76 -4.28 8.09 16.10
CA ALA A 76 -5.12 8.34 17.28
C ALA A 76 -4.37 8.13 18.61
N ASP A 77 -3.13 7.61 18.56
CA ASP A 77 -2.28 7.37 19.73
C ASP A 77 -1.36 8.57 19.95
N ALA A 78 -1.50 9.25 21.10
CA ALA A 78 -0.74 10.44 21.45
C ALA A 78 0.74 10.17 21.79
N ASP A 79 1.11 8.90 22.10
CA ASP A 79 2.52 8.61 22.43
C ASP A 79 3.41 8.82 21.22
N ARG A 80 4.44 9.66 21.39
CA ARG A 80 5.40 10.04 20.34
C ARG A 80 4.76 10.51 19.02
N LEU A 81 3.56 11.07 19.09
CA LEU A 81 2.78 11.46 17.92
C LEU A 81 3.50 12.48 17.04
N GLU A 82 4.09 13.52 17.62
CA GLU A 82 4.83 14.55 16.89
C GLU A 82 5.99 13.96 16.05
N ALA A 83 6.75 13.04 16.65
CA ALA A 83 7.84 12.36 15.94
C ALA A 83 7.29 11.48 14.80
N ARG A 84 6.13 10.83 15.01
CA ARG A 84 5.48 10.00 14.00
C ARG A 84 4.96 10.86 12.82
N ILE A 85 4.38 12.02 13.10
CA ILE A 85 3.94 12.98 12.10
C ILE A 85 5.14 13.48 11.28
N ALA A 86 6.21 13.93 11.95
CA ALA A 86 7.40 14.41 11.29
C ALA A 86 8.02 13.35 10.37
N ALA A 87 8.17 12.12 10.86
CA ALA A 87 8.71 11.01 10.08
C ALA A 87 7.82 10.67 8.86
N THR A 88 6.49 10.73 9.01
CA THR A 88 5.57 10.50 7.88
C THR A 88 5.67 11.62 6.83
N LYS A 89 5.84 12.88 7.27
CA LYS A 89 6.07 14.00 6.37
C LYS A 89 7.38 13.84 5.58
N SER A 90 8.44 13.38 6.23
CA SER A 90 9.71 13.04 5.56
C SER A 90 9.55 11.89 4.56
N ALA A 91 8.71 10.90 4.85
CA ALA A 91 8.41 9.83 3.89
C ALA A 91 7.64 10.34 2.66
N LEU A 92 6.71 11.29 2.82
CA LEU A 92 6.03 11.94 1.69
C LEU A 92 7.01 12.74 0.82
N GLU A 93 7.96 13.44 1.43
CA GLU A 93 9.03 14.14 0.71
C GLU A 93 9.94 13.16 -0.06
N LEU A 94 10.29 12.03 0.56
CA LEU A 94 11.06 10.96 -0.10
C LEU A 94 10.30 10.39 -1.29
N ALA A 95 9.01 10.09 -1.13
CA ALA A 95 8.16 9.56 -2.19
C ALA A 95 8.16 10.52 -3.40
N HIS A 96 7.85 11.78 -3.18
CA HIS A 96 7.90 12.82 -4.22
C HIS A 96 9.29 12.90 -4.86
N ALA A 97 10.35 12.94 -4.04
CA ALA A 97 11.72 13.00 -4.52
C ALA A 97 12.12 11.81 -5.40
N LEU A 98 11.51 10.65 -5.22
CA LEU A 98 11.74 9.44 -6.01
C LEU A 98 10.70 9.24 -7.14
N GLY A 99 9.75 10.17 -7.30
CA GLY A 99 8.72 10.12 -8.33
C GLY A 99 7.51 9.25 -7.98
N ALA A 100 7.41 8.75 -6.74
CA ALA A 100 6.23 8.05 -6.24
C ALA A 100 5.14 9.03 -5.80
N GLN A 101 3.89 8.64 -6.01
CA GLN A 101 2.73 9.47 -5.66
C GLN A 101 2.11 9.11 -4.32
N VAL A 102 2.44 7.94 -3.75
CA VAL A 102 1.83 7.45 -2.52
C VAL A 102 2.87 6.97 -1.52
N VAL A 103 2.54 7.18 -0.24
CA VAL A 103 3.23 6.58 0.91
C VAL A 103 2.27 5.63 1.59
N ILE A 104 2.59 4.35 1.61
CA ILE A 104 1.78 3.30 2.22
C ILE A 104 2.09 3.22 3.71
N ASN A 105 1.05 3.25 4.54
CA ASN A 105 1.18 3.25 5.99
C ASN A 105 -0.05 2.66 6.68
N HIS A 106 0.14 2.16 7.89
CA HIS A 106 -0.95 1.88 8.82
C HIS A 106 -1.37 3.15 9.56
N ILE A 107 -2.63 3.54 9.47
CA ILE A 107 -3.13 4.68 10.25
C ILE A 107 -3.49 4.31 11.70
N GLY A 108 -3.43 3.03 12.04
CA GLY A 108 -3.78 2.47 13.35
C GLY A 108 -5.24 2.13 13.49
N ASP A 109 -5.65 1.87 14.74
CA ASP A 109 -7.04 1.59 15.05
C ASP A 109 -7.87 2.87 14.85
N ILE A 110 -9.00 2.76 14.18
CA ILE A 110 -9.90 3.88 13.91
C ILE A 110 -10.92 3.94 15.05
N PRO A 111 -10.96 5.05 15.81
CA PRO A 111 -11.94 5.21 16.89
C PRO A 111 -13.38 5.14 16.36
N PRO A 112 -14.36 4.77 17.20
CA PRO A 112 -15.76 4.80 16.82
C PRO A 112 -16.19 6.17 16.28
N ALA A 113 -17.15 6.18 15.35
CA ALA A 113 -17.76 7.45 14.92
C ALA A 113 -18.39 8.15 16.12
N PRO A 114 -18.32 9.49 16.15
CA PRO A 114 -19.14 10.26 17.09
C PRO A 114 -20.59 9.80 16.97
N ALA A 115 -21.24 9.52 18.11
CA ALA A 115 -22.67 9.25 18.09
C ALA A 115 -23.40 10.51 17.56
N ALA A 116 -24.41 10.31 16.72
CA ALA A 116 -25.16 11.43 16.10
C ALA A 116 -25.81 12.41 17.12
N VAL A 117 -25.81 12.07 18.40
CA VAL A 117 -26.42 12.80 19.51
C VAL A 117 -25.38 13.16 20.60
N ALA A 118 -24.08 12.88 20.38
CA ALA A 118 -23.05 13.23 21.36
C ALA A 118 -22.75 14.73 21.30
N ASP A 119 -22.79 15.40 22.44
CA ASP A 119 -22.50 16.85 22.55
C ASP A 119 -21.01 17.16 22.25
N GLU A 120 -20.12 16.17 22.37
CA GLU A 120 -18.69 16.33 22.06
C GLU A 120 -18.17 15.11 21.26
N PRO A 121 -17.35 15.35 20.22
CA PRO A 121 -16.70 14.28 19.47
C PRO A 121 -15.70 13.52 20.38
N ASP A 122 -15.54 12.22 20.13
CA ASP A 122 -14.49 11.39 20.79
C ASP A 122 -13.13 12.07 20.59
N PRO A 123 -12.39 12.40 21.67
CA PRO A 123 -11.07 13.05 21.54
C PRO A 123 -10.07 12.26 20.67
N ALA A 124 -10.12 10.93 20.66
CA ALA A 124 -9.26 10.12 19.83
C ALA A 124 -9.66 10.20 18.35
N TRP A 125 -10.96 10.30 18.04
CA TRP A 125 -11.44 10.56 16.69
C TRP A 125 -11.01 11.95 16.21
N GLN A 126 -11.18 12.98 17.03
CA GLN A 126 -10.78 14.34 16.67
C GLN A 126 -9.27 14.42 16.44
N LEU A 127 -8.46 13.80 17.30
CA LEU A 127 -7.01 13.72 17.14
C LEU A 127 -6.63 13.06 15.82
N LEU A 128 -7.26 11.92 15.47
CA LEU A 128 -7.02 11.23 14.21
C LEU A 128 -7.29 12.14 13.01
N ILE A 129 -8.44 12.82 12.99
CA ILE A 129 -8.85 13.70 11.89
C ILE A 129 -7.92 14.90 11.77
N ASP A 130 -7.55 15.55 12.89
CA ASP A 130 -6.65 16.70 12.91
C ASP A 130 -5.27 16.34 12.36
N VAL A 131 -4.72 15.20 12.80
CA VAL A 131 -3.41 14.71 12.37
C VAL A 131 -3.43 14.33 10.89
N LEU A 132 -4.43 13.57 10.44
CA LEU A 132 -4.53 13.20 9.03
C LEU A 132 -4.79 14.41 8.12
N THR A 133 -5.51 15.43 8.63
CA THR A 133 -5.68 16.72 7.93
C THR A 133 -4.34 17.45 7.77
N ASP A 134 -3.50 17.47 8.80
CA ASP A 134 -2.18 18.10 8.75
C ASP A 134 -1.23 17.35 7.80
N ILE A 135 -1.19 16.02 7.88
CA ILE A 135 -0.41 15.17 6.98
C ILE A 135 -0.90 15.34 5.53
N GLY A 136 -2.23 15.35 5.31
CA GLY A 136 -2.81 15.53 3.98
C GLY A 136 -2.48 16.88 3.35
N LYS A 137 -2.55 17.97 4.14
CA LYS A 137 -2.12 19.31 3.69
C LYS A 137 -0.63 19.33 3.32
N TRP A 138 0.20 18.61 4.08
CA TRP A 138 1.62 18.48 3.75
C TRP A 138 1.81 17.69 2.46
N GLY A 139 1.16 16.54 2.33
CA GLY A 139 1.20 15.70 1.14
C GLY A 139 0.79 16.46 -0.11
N HIS A 140 -0.28 17.24 -0.04
CA HIS A 140 -0.71 18.09 -1.16
C HIS A 140 0.37 19.10 -1.59
N ARG A 141 1.08 19.70 -0.64
CA ARG A 141 2.17 20.64 -0.94
C ARG A 141 3.37 19.97 -1.61
N VAL A 142 3.73 18.76 -1.18
CA VAL A 142 4.90 18.06 -1.71
C VAL A 142 4.59 17.22 -2.94
N GLY A 143 3.31 16.92 -3.20
CA GLY A 143 2.89 16.13 -4.36
C GLY A 143 2.94 14.61 -4.14
N ALA A 144 2.73 14.14 -2.91
CA ALA A 144 2.55 12.74 -2.58
C ALA A 144 1.46 12.58 -1.52
N THR A 145 0.68 11.51 -1.55
CA THR A 145 -0.47 11.30 -0.68
C THR A 145 -0.26 10.11 0.24
N LEU A 146 -0.69 10.22 1.50
CA LEU A 146 -0.74 9.09 2.42
C LEU A 146 -1.77 8.07 1.92
N CYS A 147 -1.38 6.79 1.90
CA CYS A 147 -2.21 5.68 1.46
C CYS A 147 -2.35 4.69 2.63
N ALA A 148 -3.57 4.62 3.20
CA ALA A 148 -3.84 3.80 4.38
C ALA A 148 -4.13 2.36 4.00
N GLU A 149 -3.46 1.40 4.62
CA GLU A 149 -3.72 -0.02 4.37
C GLU A 149 -5.12 -0.42 4.84
N ALA A 150 -5.93 -0.93 3.92
CA ALA A 150 -7.17 -1.63 4.17
C ALA A 150 -6.89 -3.13 4.33
N GLY A 151 -7.33 -3.69 5.43
CA GLY A 151 -7.09 -5.08 5.78
C GLY A 151 -7.40 -5.25 7.26
N ARG A 152 -6.47 -4.88 8.13
CA ARG A 152 -6.76 -4.73 9.55
C ARG A 152 -7.74 -3.57 9.80
N ALA A 153 -7.55 -2.43 9.13
CA ALA A 153 -8.52 -1.36 9.16
C ALA A 153 -9.76 -1.75 8.32
N VAL A 154 -10.94 -1.63 8.92
CA VAL A 154 -12.22 -1.95 8.28
C VAL A 154 -12.45 -0.99 7.10
N PRO A 155 -12.76 -1.46 5.88
CA PRO A 155 -12.98 -0.59 4.73
C PRO A 155 -14.02 0.51 4.97
N ALA A 156 -15.14 0.20 5.65
CA ALA A 156 -16.17 1.18 5.98
C ALA A 156 -15.67 2.27 6.94
N ASP A 157 -14.79 1.92 7.88
CA ASP A 157 -14.19 2.89 8.80
C ASP A 157 -13.19 3.79 8.07
N LEU A 158 -12.40 3.25 7.12
CA LEU A 158 -11.54 4.06 6.26
C LEU A 158 -12.35 5.06 5.44
N LEU A 159 -13.46 4.62 4.84
CA LEU A 159 -14.34 5.50 4.08
C LEU A 159 -14.91 6.62 4.95
N ARG A 160 -15.27 6.30 6.21
CA ARG A 160 -15.73 7.28 7.20
C ARG A 160 -14.67 8.32 7.55
N VAL A 161 -13.40 7.87 7.71
CA VAL A 161 -12.26 8.79 7.92
C VAL A 161 -12.08 9.69 6.70
N ILE A 162 -12.05 9.12 5.49
CA ILE A 162 -11.89 9.88 4.24
C ILE A 162 -12.99 10.93 4.09
N ALA A 163 -14.25 10.59 4.41
CA ALA A 163 -15.38 11.52 4.34
C ALA A 163 -15.25 12.70 5.33
N ALA A 164 -14.53 12.53 6.44
CA ALA A 164 -14.28 13.57 7.42
C ALA A 164 -13.06 14.46 7.09
N LEU A 165 -12.23 14.05 6.12
CA LEU A 165 -11.02 14.78 5.73
C LEU A 165 -11.28 15.74 4.56
N PRO A 166 -10.44 16.79 4.39
CA PRO A 166 -10.41 17.54 3.14
C PRO A 166 -10.16 16.63 1.94
N THR A 167 -10.73 17.00 0.79
CA THR A 167 -10.62 16.21 -0.45
C THR A 167 -9.16 15.83 -0.76
N ALA A 168 -8.93 14.59 -1.20
CA ALA A 168 -7.64 14.04 -1.59
C ALA A 168 -6.56 14.03 -0.48
N SER A 169 -6.95 14.06 0.80
CA SER A 169 -6.00 14.02 1.92
C SER A 169 -5.51 12.61 2.26
N LEU A 170 -6.29 11.58 1.92
CA LEU A 170 -6.00 10.18 2.21
C LEU A 170 -6.48 9.29 1.07
N LEU A 171 -5.67 8.32 0.69
CA LEU A 171 -6.03 7.21 -0.19
C LEU A 171 -6.01 5.89 0.59
N CYS A 172 -6.46 4.83 -0.06
CA CYS A 172 -6.44 3.48 0.51
C CYS A 172 -5.55 2.55 -0.32
N ASP A 173 -4.84 1.68 0.36
CA ASP A 173 -4.18 0.51 -0.19
C ASP A 173 -5.01 -0.73 0.11
N ILE A 174 -5.44 -1.43 -0.92
CA ILE A 174 -6.17 -2.69 -0.82
C ILE A 174 -5.18 -3.82 -0.63
N VAL A 175 -5.16 -4.45 0.55
CA VAL A 175 -4.31 -5.64 0.82
C VAL A 175 -5.19 -6.87 0.89
N THR A 176 -5.33 -7.57 -0.25
CA THR A 176 -6.38 -8.61 -0.44
C THR A 176 -6.31 -9.75 0.55
N GLY A 177 -5.12 -10.30 0.81
CA GLY A 177 -4.92 -11.36 1.79
C GLY A 177 -5.19 -10.90 3.23
N SER A 178 -4.83 -9.65 3.56
CA SER A 178 -5.12 -9.07 4.88
C SER A 178 -6.62 -8.87 5.08
N LEU A 179 -7.35 -8.38 4.08
CA LEU A 179 -8.82 -8.28 4.13
C LEU A 179 -9.44 -9.63 4.42
N LEU A 180 -9.07 -10.67 3.68
CA LEU A 180 -9.57 -12.03 3.89
C LEU A 180 -9.31 -12.52 5.32
N VAL A 181 -8.09 -12.37 5.82
CA VAL A 181 -7.70 -12.80 7.18
C VAL A 181 -8.51 -12.07 8.25
N HIS A 182 -8.88 -10.81 8.02
CA HIS A 182 -9.72 -10.03 8.94
C HIS A 182 -11.22 -10.17 8.68
N ARG A 183 -11.64 -11.11 7.83
CA ARG A 183 -13.03 -11.41 7.51
C ARG A 183 -13.75 -10.30 6.74
N HIS A 184 -13.01 -9.54 5.96
CA HIS A 184 -13.55 -8.59 4.99
C HIS A 184 -13.48 -9.20 3.59
N ASP A 185 -14.52 -8.98 2.81
CA ASP A 185 -14.53 -9.38 1.41
C ASP A 185 -13.69 -8.40 0.57
N PRO A 186 -12.61 -8.88 -0.10
CA PRO A 186 -11.75 -8.01 -0.91
C PRO A 186 -12.48 -7.36 -2.09
N VAL A 187 -13.45 -8.03 -2.71
CA VAL A 187 -14.24 -7.48 -3.82
C VAL A 187 -15.12 -6.35 -3.32
N ALA A 188 -15.87 -6.59 -2.23
CA ALA A 188 -16.70 -5.56 -1.62
C ALA A 188 -15.87 -4.35 -1.13
N ALA A 189 -14.62 -4.58 -0.66
CA ALA A 189 -13.72 -3.49 -0.29
C ALA A 189 -13.32 -2.64 -1.51
N VAL A 190 -13.00 -3.25 -2.65
CA VAL A 190 -12.73 -2.54 -3.91
C VAL A 190 -13.94 -1.73 -4.35
N GLU A 191 -15.14 -2.32 -4.31
CA GLU A 191 -16.38 -1.64 -4.66
C GLU A 191 -16.66 -0.43 -3.76
N MET A 192 -16.48 -0.60 -2.46
CA MET A 192 -16.74 0.42 -1.45
C MET A 192 -15.75 1.59 -1.53
N LEU A 193 -14.45 1.30 -1.63
CA LEU A 193 -13.40 2.32 -1.61
C LEU A 193 -13.20 3.00 -2.98
N GLY A 194 -13.47 2.30 -4.07
CA GLY A 194 -13.59 2.86 -5.43
C GLY A 194 -12.50 3.87 -5.79
N ALA A 195 -12.89 5.14 -6.01
CA ALA A 195 -11.98 6.22 -6.41
C ALA A 195 -10.93 6.61 -5.34
N HIS A 196 -11.07 6.10 -4.11
CA HIS A 196 -10.11 6.34 -3.03
C HIS A 196 -8.96 5.32 -3.02
N ILE A 197 -8.94 4.34 -3.93
CA ILE A 197 -7.86 3.35 -4.03
C ILE A 197 -6.66 4.01 -4.69
N GLY A 198 -5.57 4.14 -3.92
CA GLY A 198 -4.28 4.69 -4.38
C GLY A 198 -3.27 3.62 -4.75
N PHE A 199 -3.36 2.45 -4.14
CA PHE A 199 -2.50 1.29 -4.36
C PHE A 199 -3.26 -0.01 -4.10
N VAL A 200 -2.79 -1.10 -4.67
CA VAL A 200 -3.36 -2.44 -4.42
C VAL A 200 -2.22 -3.43 -4.23
N HIS A 201 -2.17 -4.09 -3.08
CA HIS A 201 -1.38 -5.29 -2.87
C HIS A 201 -2.24 -6.53 -3.13
N VAL A 202 -1.99 -7.18 -4.24
CA VAL A 202 -2.62 -8.46 -4.56
C VAL A 202 -1.82 -9.56 -3.88
N THR A 203 -2.27 -9.93 -2.70
CA THR A 203 -1.71 -10.98 -1.87
C THR A 203 -2.75 -12.08 -1.67
N ASP A 204 -2.31 -13.29 -1.32
CA ASP A 204 -3.20 -14.40 -1.03
C ASP A 204 -2.97 -14.92 0.39
N ALA A 205 -3.96 -15.55 0.96
CA ALA A 205 -3.90 -16.06 2.31
C ALA A 205 -4.90 -17.21 2.52
N VAL A 206 -4.67 -17.99 3.56
CA VAL A 206 -5.64 -18.94 4.12
C VAL A 206 -6.12 -18.38 5.45
N ALA A 207 -7.42 -18.16 5.57
CA ALA A 207 -8.03 -17.63 6.77
C ALA A 207 -7.99 -18.65 7.92
N GLY A 208 -7.68 -18.19 9.11
CA GLY A 208 -7.74 -19.00 10.33
C GLY A 208 -9.17 -19.05 10.93
N SER A 209 -9.31 -19.66 12.10
CA SER A 209 -10.61 -19.82 12.78
C SER A 209 -11.22 -18.50 13.25
N TYR A 210 -10.42 -17.48 13.50
CA TYR A 210 -10.84 -16.17 14.02
C TYR A 210 -10.30 -15.03 13.13
N ALA A 211 -11.00 -13.90 13.12
CA ALA A 211 -10.55 -12.68 12.44
C ALA A 211 -9.14 -12.26 12.92
N GLY A 212 -8.29 -11.84 12.01
CA GLY A 212 -6.89 -11.52 12.28
C GLY A 212 -5.98 -12.75 12.48
N ARG A 213 -6.52 -13.97 12.33
CA ARG A 213 -5.75 -15.21 12.32
C ARG A 213 -5.81 -15.83 10.93
N GLY A 214 -4.65 -16.06 10.38
CA GLY A 214 -4.47 -16.63 9.06
C GLY A 214 -2.99 -16.76 8.74
N ARG A 215 -2.69 -17.27 7.58
CA ARG A 215 -1.32 -17.36 7.07
C ARG A 215 -1.25 -16.88 5.63
N PRO A 216 -0.21 -16.17 5.23
CA PRO A 216 0.04 -15.89 3.82
C PRO A 216 0.10 -17.20 3.00
N ALA A 217 -0.28 -17.10 1.74
CA ALA A 217 -0.18 -18.19 0.78
C ALA A 217 0.38 -17.64 -0.55
N PRO A 218 1.12 -18.44 -1.31
CA PRO A 218 1.52 -18.08 -2.66
C PRO A 218 0.29 -17.73 -3.50
N LEU A 219 0.40 -16.70 -4.33
CA LEU A 219 -0.74 -16.16 -5.09
C LEU A 219 -1.41 -17.24 -5.94
N GLY A 220 -2.71 -17.39 -5.79
CA GLY A 220 -3.54 -18.40 -6.45
C GLY A 220 -3.60 -19.75 -5.74
N THR A 221 -2.99 -19.88 -4.55
CA THR A 221 -3.04 -21.11 -3.74
C THR A 221 -3.78 -20.94 -2.41
N GLY A 222 -4.20 -19.73 -2.09
CA GLY A 222 -4.99 -19.40 -0.92
C GLY A 222 -6.49 -19.36 -1.21
N GLU A 223 -7.19 -18.51 -0.47
CA GLU A 223 -8.65 -18.42 -0.49
C GLU A 223 -9.17 -17.09 -1.09
N VAL A 224 -8.26 -16.20 -1.53
CA VAL A 224 -8.64 -14.93 -2.17
C VAL A 224 -9.10 -15.22 -3.61
N ASP A 225 -10.29 -14.79 -3.98
CA ASP A 225 -10.73 -14.79 -5.38
C ASP A 225 -10.05 -13.63 -6.14
N VAL A 226 -8.77 -13.85 -6.44
CA VAL A 226 -7.94 -12.86 -7.16
C VAL A 226 -8.57 -12.44 -8.49
N PRO A 227 -9.16 -13.36 -9.31
CA PRO A 227 -9.88 -12.98 -10.52
C PRO A 227 -10.99 -11.98 -10.30
N ALA A 228 -11.84 -12.22 -9.29
CA ALA A 228 -12.97 -11.35 -8.98
C ALA A 228 -12.49 -9.97 -8.50
N VAL A 229 -11.41 -9.93 -7.69
CA VAL A 229 -10.78 -8.65 -7.28
C VAL A 229 -10.29 -7.86 -8.49
N LEU A 230 -9.60 -8.52 -9.43
CA LEU A 230 -9.08 -7.85 -10.62
C LEU A 230 -10.20 -7.33 -11.52
N ALA A 231 -11.28 -8.09 -11.68
CA ALA A 231 -12.48 -7.67 -12.43
C ALA A 231 -13.13 -6.43 -11.79
N ALA A 232 -13.30 -6.44 -10.46
CA ALA A 232 -13.83 -5.29 -9.74
C ALA A 232 -12.95 -4.03 -9.90
N LEU A 233 -11.62 -4.16 -9.87
CA LEU A 233 -10.68 -3.06 -10.14
C LEU A 233 -10.82 -2.51 -11.57
N GLU A 234 -11.01 -3.40 -12.55
CA GLU A 234 -11.23 -3.02 -13.97
C GLU A 234 -12.56 -2.27 -14.14
N GLU A 235 -13.64 -2.76 -13.54
CA GLU A 235 -14.95 -2.10 -13.52
C GLU A 235 -14.90 -0.70 -12.90
N ARG A 236 -14.06 -0.51 -11.89
CA ARG A 236 -13.81 0.81 -11.26
C ARG A 236 -12.78 1.65 -12.02
N ALA A 237 -12.36 1.19 -13.20
CA ALA A 237 -11.35 1.86 -14.02
C ALA A 237 -10.05 2.17 -13.27
N TYR A 238 -9.67 1.32 -12.29
CA TYR A 238 -8.41 1.48 -11.58
C TYR A 238 -7.23 1.44 -12.54
N ARG A 239 -6.32 2.40 -12.42
CA ARG A 239 -5.15 2.55 -13.29
C ARG A 239 -3.85 2.70 -12.49
N GLY A 240 -3.90 2.46 -11.18
CA GLY A 240 -2.75 2.51 -10.29
C GLY A 240 -1.86 1.27 -10.36
N TRP A 241 -0.92 1.18 -9.45
CA TRP A 241 0.01 0.08 -9.33
C TRP A 241 -0.60 -1.11 -8.61
N ILE A 242 -0.14 -2.29 -8.99
CA ILE A 242 -0.45 -3.55 -8.32
C ILE A 242 0.85 -4.10 -7.75
N GLY A 243 0.94 -4.11 -6.44
CA GLY A 243 2.02 -4.69 -5.67
C GLY A 243 1.84 -6.20 -5.53
N LEU A 244 2.92 -6.94 -5.68
CA LEU A 244 3.00 -8.38 -5.43
C LEU A 244 3.98 -8.62 -4.29
N GLU A 245 3.56 -9.38 -3.30
CA GLU A 245 4.39 -9.79 -2.17
C GLU A 245 4.52 -11.31 -2.14
N ALA A 246 5.70 -11.78 -1.79
CA ALA A 246 5.91 -13.20 -1.53
C ALA A 246 5.33 -13.57 -0.16
N ALA A 247 4.68 -14.72 -0.06
CA ALA A 247 4.21 -15.25 1.22
C ALA A 247 5.37 -15.77 2.08
N ASP A 248 6.46 -16.20 1.46
CA ASP A 248 7.71 -16.62 2.11
C ASP A 248 8.89 -15.78 1.61
N GLU A 249 9.49 -15.01 2.50
CA GLU A 249 10.67 -14.18 2.20
C GLU A 249 11.86 -15.02 1.73
N SER A 250 11.98 -16.27 2.17
CA SER A 250 13.08 -17.17 1.78
C SER A 250 12.98 -17.70 0.35
N ALA A 251 11.77 -17.73 -0.21
CA ALA A 251 11.46 -18.17 -1.57
C ALA A 251 10.98 -17.06 -2.49
N SER A 252 11.24 -15.80 -2.16
CA SER A 252 10.61 -14.63 -2.77
C SER A 252 10.77 -14.54 -4.30
N MET A 253 11.96 -14.81 -4.86
CA MET A 253 12.17 -14.70 -6.31
C MET A 253 11.33 -15.70 -7.13
N PRO A 254 11.35 -17.04 -6.87
CA PRO A 254 10.52 -17.97 -7.62
C PRO A 254 9.02 -17.76 -7.37
N GLU A 255 8.63 -17.35 -6.16
CA GLU A 255 7.24 -17.08 -5.83
C GLU A 255 6.71 -15.85 -6.56
N LEU A 256 7.47 -14.75 -6.59
CA LEU A 256 7.11 -13.55 -7.33
C LEU A 256 7.06 -13.81 -8.84
N ALA A 257 8.00 -14.61 -9.38
CA ALA A 257 7.95 -15.01 -10.79
C ALA A 257 6.68 -15.81 -11.12
N ALA A 258 6.27 -16.73 -10.23
CA ALA A 258 5.03 -17.48 -10.37
C ALA A 258 3.80 -16.57 -10.28
N ALA A 259 3.78 -15.60 -9.35
CA ALA A 259 2.70 -14.63 -9.20
C ALA A 259 2.54 -13.74 -10.45
N ILE A 260 3.66 -13.28 -11.02
CA ILE A 260 3.66 -12.51 -12.27
C ILE A 260 3.09 -13.35 -13.42
N GLY A 261 3.51 -14.63 -13.52
CA GLY A 261 2.98 -15.57 -14.52
C GLY A 261 1.50 -15.82 -14.35
N PHE A 262 1.03 -15.98 -13.11
CA PHE A 262 -0.39 -16.16 -12.79
C PHE A 262 -1.26 -14.97 -13.25
N LEU A 263 -0.77 -13.75 -13.06
CA LEU A 263 -1.47 -12.54 -13.52
C LEU A 263 -1.35 -12.33 -15.04
N GLY A 264 -0.22 -12.69 -15.64
CA GLY A 264 0.06 -12.55 -17.08
C GLY A 264 -0.67 -13.58 -17.94
N GLY A 265 -0.81 -14.84 -17.48
CA GLY A 265 -1.49 -15.91 -18.20
C GLY A 265 -2.99 -15.68 -18.42
N ARG A 266 -3.59 -14.79 -17.63
CA ARG A 266 -5.02 -14.40 -17.78
C ARG A 266 -5.28 -13.32 -18.81
N ALA A 267 -4.24 -12.59 -19.24
CA ALA A 267 -4.37 -11.63 -20.34
C ALA A 267 -4.55 -12.32 -21.70
N GLY A 268 -4.24 -13.63 -21.79
CA GLY A 268 -4.36 -14.45 -23.00
C GLY A 268 -5.68 -15.20 -23.15
N ASP A 269 -6.39 -15.49 -22.04
CA ASP A 269 -7.60 -16.32 -22.08
C ASP A 269 -8.92 -15.54 -22.31
N SER A 270 -8.87 -14.23 -22.47
CA SER A 270 -10.05 -13.39 -22.74
C SER A 270 -10.27 -13.10 -24.23
N CYS A 271 -9.64 -13.84 -25.14
CA CYS A 271 -9.93 -13.81 -26.58
C CYS A 271 -10.20 -15.24 -27.09
N ASP A 272 -11.45 -15.75 -26.97
CA ASP A 272 -12.22 -16.22 -28.11
C ASP A 272 -13.64 -16.63 -27.71
N PRO A 273 -14.66 -16.25 -28.51
CA PRO A 273 -16.04 -16.68 -28.35
C PRO A 273 -16.30 -18.06 -28.93
#